data_241019611ef21458acdaf707a0d5a7eb
#
_entry.id   241019611ef21458acdaf707a0d5a7eb
#
_cell.length_a   1.000
_cell.length_b   1.000
_cell.length_c   1.000
_cell.angle_alpha   90.00
_cell.angle_beta   90.00
_cell.angle_gamma   90.00
#
_symmetry.space_group_name_H-M   'P 1'
#
loop_
_entity.id
_entity.type
_entity.pdbx_description
1 polymer ?
#
loop_
_entity_poly.entity_id
_entity_poly.type
_entity_poly.pdbx_seq_one_letter_code
_entity_poly.pdbx_strand_id
1 'polypeptide(L)'
;MKSLIAASLIAFASAGALAQVTVKDPWVRATVAQQKATGAFMQLTASAPARLVEAHSPIAGVVEIHEMSMANNVMRMRAIPGLELPAGRTVELKPGGYHVMLMDLKSPIAEGQEVPLTLVFEHADRKRESVVVKAPVRGLGEAADHHHGHKH
;
A
#
# COMPACT_ATOMS: atom_id res chain seq x y z
N MET A 1 -39.33 -12.81 52.13
CA MET A 1 -39.29 -12.30 50.72
C MET A 1 -37.86 -12.17 50.32
N LYS A 2 -37.40 -13.06 49.49
CA LYS A 2 -36.02 -13.02 48.98
C LYS A 2 -36.08 -12.60 47.52
N SER A 3 -35.67 -11.35 47.25
CA SER A 3 -35.55 -10.84 45.89
C SER A 3 -34.28 -11.38 45.27
N LEU A 4 -34.43 -12.25 44.31
CA LEU A 4 -33.33 -12.67 43.43
C LEU A 4 -33.18 -11.65 42.33
N ILE A 5 -32.17 -10.80 42.47
CA ILE A 5 -31.73 -9.91 41.36
C ILE A 5 -30.83 -10.76 40.47
N ALA A 6 -31.37 -11.19 39.36
CA ALA A 6 -30.58 -11.80 38.31
C ALA A 6 -29.81 -10.70 37.60
N ALA A 7 -28.53 -10.58 37.90
CA ALA A 7 -27.63 -9.72 37.14
C ALA A 7 -27.35 -10.40 35.80
N SER A 8 -28.00 -9.91 34.77
CA SER A 8 -27.74 -10.33 33.39
C SER A 8 -26.41 -9.74 32.96
N LEU A 9 -25.35 -10.54 32.95
CA LEU A 9 -24.06 -10.16 32.38
C LEU A 9 -24.20 -10.18 30.87
N ILE A 10 -24.39 -9.01 30.29
CA ILE A 10 -24.30 -8.81 28.83
C ILE A 10 -22.80 -8.82 28.48
N ALA A 11 -22.32 -9.97 28.04
CA ALA A 11 -20.99 -10.07 27.45
C ALA A 11 -21.04 -9.35 26.10
N PHE A 12 -20.49 -8.15 26.03
CA PHE A 12 -20.17 -7.52 24.77
C PHE A 12 -19.02 -8.30 24.15
N ALA A 13 -19.35 -9.22 23.28
CA ALA A 13 -18.37 -9.78 22.37
C ALA A 13 -17.98 -8.65 21.39
N SER A 14 -16.88 -7.99 21.66
CA SER A 14 -16.27 -7.12 20.67
C SER A 14 -15.78 -8.02 19.53
N ALA A 15 -16.58 -8.13 18.48
CA ALA A 15 -16.13 -8.72 17.23
C ALA A 15 -15.04 -7.80 16.70
N GLY A 16 -13.78 -8.19 16.89
CA GLY A 16 -12.65 -7.48 16.29
C GLY A 16 -12.87 -7.41 14.79
N ALA A 17 -12.87 -6.19 14.24
CA ALA A 17 -12.97 -6.01 12.81
C ALA A 17 -11.74 -6.65 12.16
N LEU A 18 -11.94 -7.73 11.40
CA LEU A 18 -10.89 -8.35 10.59
C LEU A 18 -10.51 -7.39 9.47
N ALA A 19 -9.20 -7.23 9.25
CA ALA A 19 -8.71 -6.45 8.11
C ALA A 19 -9.26 -7.04 6.81
N GLN A 20 -9.88 -6.19 5.99
CA GLN A 20 -10.48 -6.61 4.72
C GLN A 20 -9.50 -6.52 3.56
N VAL A 21 -8.39 -5.81 3.72
CA VAL A 21 -7.34 -5.70 2.71
C VAL A 21 -6.03 -6.27 3.25
N THR A 22 -5.44 -7.15 2.47
CA THR A 22 -4.12 -7.73 2.74
C THR A 22 -3.08 -7.04 1.86
N VAL A 23 -2.01 -6.57 2.48
CA VAL A 23 -0.85 -6.00 1.80
C VAL A 23 0.28 -7.02 1.86
N LYS A 24 0.77 -7.43 0.70
CA LYS A 24 1.83 -8.44 0.59
C LYS A 24 3.03 -7.88 -0.16
N ASP A 25 4.21 -8.23 0.33
CA ASP A 25 5.51 -7.88 -0.27
C ASP A 25 5.67 -6.40 -0.58
N PRO A 26 5.40 -5.48 0.37
CA PRO A 26 5.64 -4.07 0.14
C PRO A 26 7.15 -3.79 0.07
N TRP A 27 7.55 -2.94 -0.87
CA TRP A 27 8.93 -2.49 -0.97
C TRP A 27 9.01 -1.11 -1.62
N VAL A 28 10.09 -0.40 -1.34
CA VAL A 28 10.38 0.93 -1.88
C VAL A 28 11.70 0.86 -2.63
N ARG A 29 11.77 1.52 -3.77
CA ARG A 29 13.00 1.60 -4.55
C ARG A 29 13.97 2.60 -3.91
N ALA A 30 15.22 2.19 -3.73
CA ALA A 30 16.28 3.07 -3.28
C ALA A 30 16.50 4.25 -4.24
N THR A 31 17.04 5.34 -3.73
CA THR A 31 17.32 6.54 -4.52
C THR A 31 18.82 6.83 -4.56
N VAL A 32 19.22 7.57 -5.60
CA VAL A 32 20.54 8.21 -5.65
C VAL A 32 20.48 9.57 -4.95
N ALA A 33 21.65 10.17 -4.69
CA ALA A 33 21.81 11.30 -3.77
C ALA A 33 20.92 12.53 -4.08
N GLN A 34 20.62 12.82 -5.31
CA GLN A 34 19.86 14.02 -5.69
C GLN A 34 18.44 13.74 -6.15
N GLN A 35 18.04 12.48 -6.08
CA GLN A 35 16.71 12.07 -6.48
C GLN A 35 15.69 12.47 -5.40
N LYS A 36 14.60 13.12 -5.81
CA LYS A 36 13.56 13.63 -4.90
C LYS A 36 12.26 12.84 -4.92
N ALA A 37 12.20 11.79 -5.70
CA ALA A 37 11.01 10.95 -5.81
C ALA A 37 11.39 9.49 -6.01
N THR A 38 10.55 8.59 -5.49
CA THR A 38 10.70 7.16 -5.69
C THR A 38 9.33 6.47 -5.64
N GLY A 39 9.28 5.21 -6.03
CA GLY A 39 8.06 4.42 -6.03
C GLY A 39 8.02 3.38 -4.92
N ALA A 40 6.82 3.12 -4.43
CA ALA A 40 6.52 1.98 -3.57
C ALA A 40 5.61 1.01 -4.29
N PHE A 41 5.84 -0.27 -4.09
CA PHE A 41 5.22 -1.37 -4.80
C PHE A 41 4.76 -2.44 -3.82
N MET A 42 3.69 -3.14 -4.15
CA MET A 42 3.10 -4.15 -3.28
C MET A 42 2.01 -4.93 -4.00
N GLN A 43 1.53 -5.98 -3.37
CA GLN A 43 0.34 -6.70 -3.80
C GLN A 43 -0.80 -6.43 -2.84
N LEU A 44 -1.96 -6.07 -3.37
CA LEU A 44 -3.16 -5.74 -2.58
C LEU A 44 -4.26 -6.73 -2.92
N THR A 45 -4.86 -7.33 -1.89
CA THR A 45 -5.99 -8.23 -2.07
C THR A 45 -7.06 -7.86 -1.06
N ALA A 46 -8.25 -7.54 -1.55
CA ALA A 46 -9.41 -7.22 -0.72
C ALA A 46 -10.37 -8.43 -0.68
N SER A 47 -10.89 -8.76 0.51
CA SER A 47 -11.89 -9.83 0.67
C SER A 47 -13.29 -9.38 0.22
N ALA A 48 -13.55 -8.08 0.23
CA ALA A 48 -14.76 -7.43 -0.27
C ALA A 48 -14.34 -6.24 -1.13
N PRO A 49 -15.20 -5.72 -2.03
CA PRO A 49 -14.81 -4.60 -2.88
C PRO A 49 -14.32 -3.41 -2.08
N ALA A 50 -13.15 -2.90 -2.44
CA ALA A 50 -12.52 -1.78 -1.78
C ALA A 50 -11.77 -0.92 -2.80
N ARG A 51 -11.25 0.21 -2.34
CA ARG A 51 -10.51 1.15 -3.15
C ARG A 51 -9.37 1.74 -2.33
N LEU A 52 -8.17 1.72 -2.86
CA LEU A 52 -7.06 2.47 -2.26
C LEU A 52 -7.26 3.95 -2.61
N VAL A 53 -7.49 4.80 -1.61
CA VAL A 53 -7.84 6.20 -1.82
C VAL A 53 -6.77 7.18 -1.35
N GLU A 54 -5.93 6.78 -0.40
CA GLU A 54 -4.84 7.63 0.09
C GLU A 54 -3.63 6.79 0.49
N ALA A 55 -2.48 7.39 0.43
CA ALA A 55 -1.24 6.85 0.95
C ALA A 55 -0.41 7.97 1.57
N HIS A 56 0.27 7.66 2.67
CA HIS A 56 1.07 8.62 3.42
C HIS A 56 2.39 7.98 3.87
N SER A 57 3.41 8.80 4.00
CA SER A 57 4.68 8.39 4.58
C SER A 57 5.38 9.59 5.20
N PRO A 58 6.01 9.43 6.39
CA PRO A 58 6.73 10.53 7.02
C PRO A 58 8.02 10.93 6.27
N ILE A 59 8.49 10.10 5.33
CA ILE A 59 9.73 10.36 4.60
C ILE A 59 9.53 11.22 3.35
N ALA A 60 8.29 11.50 2.97
CA ALA A 60 7.95 12.25 1.76
C ALA A 60 6.99 13.38 2.08
N GLY A 61 7.15 14.51 1.40
CA GLY A 61 6.25 15.64 1.54
C GLY A 61 4.93 15.45 0.81
N VAL A 62 4.95 14.69 -0.29
CA VAL A 62 3.77 14.39 -1.11
C VAL A 62 3.78 12.91 -1.44
N VAL A 63 2.63 12.25 -1.24
CA VAL A 63 2.44 10.85 -1.61
C VAL A 63 1.16 10.73 -2.44
N GLU A 64 1.25 10.10 -3.60
CA GLU A 64 0.14 9.95 -4.54
C GLU A 64 0.07 8.52 -5.06
N ILE A 65 -1.12 8.14 -5.51
CA ILE A 65 -1.33 6.90 -6.24
C ILE A 65 -1.22 7.23 -7.72
N HIS A 66 -0.35 6.54 -8.43
CA HIS A 66 -0.09 6.79 -9.85
C HIS A 66 -0.39 5.56 -10.69
N GLU A 67 -0.74 5.81 -11.94
CA GLU A 67 -0.79 4.78 -12.98
C GLU A 67 0.15 5.15 -14.13
N MET A 68 0.60 4.12 -14.84
CA MET A 68 1.29 4.32 -16.10
C MET A 68 0.28 4.18 -17.23
N SER A 69 0.30 5.12 -18.16
CA SER A 69 -0.52 5.07 -19.36
C SER A 69 0.33 5.27 -20.59
N MET A 70 -0.05 4.68 -21.71
CA MET A 70 0.63 4.87 -22.97
C MET A 70 -0.26 5.70 -23.91
N ALA A 71 0.29 6.80 -24.42
CA ALA A 71 -0.34 7.63 -25.42
C ALA A 71 0.70 7.99 -26.48
N ASN A 72 0.38 7.76 -27.76
CA ASN A 72 1.28 8.04 -28.89
C ASN A 72 2.67 7.41 -28.73
N ASN A 73 2.72 6.16 -28.27
CA ASN A 73 3.95 5.40 -27.97
C ASN A 73 4.84 6.01 -26.88
N VAL A 74 4.27 6.92 -26.06
CA VAL A 74 4.98 7.51 -24.92
C VAL A 74 4.33 7.03 -23.62
N MET A 75 5.13 6.45 -22.73
CA MET A 75 4.68 6.09 -21.39
C MET A 75 4.63 7.35 -20.52
N ARG A 76 3.49 7.57 -19.88
CA ARG A 76 3.29 8.69 -18.97
C ARG A 76 2.73 8.19 -17.64
N MET A 77 3.25 8.76 -16.56
CA MET A 77 2.72 8.59 -15.22
C MET A 77 1.71 9.69 -14.94
N ARG A 78 0.62 9.34 -14.26
CA ARG A 78 -0.35 10.34 -13.77
C ARG A 78 -0.93 9.92 -12.44
N ALA A 79 -1.26 10.91 -11.61
CA ALA A 79 -1.99 10.67 -10.38
C ALA A 79 -3.42 10.24 -10.69
N ILE A 80 -3.91 9.28 -9.92
CA ILE A 80 -5.30 8.84 -9.96
C ILE A 80 -5.96 9.02 -8.59
N PRO A 81 -7.28 9.30 -8.54
CA PRO A 81 -7.96 9.53 -7.27
C PRO A 81 -8.09 8.27 -6.41
N GLY A 82 -7.92 7.11 -6.97
CA GLY A 82 -7.96 5.85 -6.24
C GLY A 82 -7.76 4.66 -7.16
N LEU A 83 -7.46 3.52 -6.56
CA LEU A 83 -7.23 2.26 -7.25
C LEU A 83 -8.27 1.24 -6.80
N GLU A 84 -9.07 0.75 -7.74
CA GLU A 84 -10.10 -0.25 -7.47
C GLU A 84 -9.50 -1.60 -7.11
N LEU A 85 -10.03 -2.20 -6.05
CA LEU A 85 -9.66 -3.53 -5.58
C LEU A 85 -10.89 -4.44 -5.63
N PRO A 86 -11.12 -5.17 -6.73
CA PRO A 86 -12.22 -6.12 -6.80
C PRO A 86 -12.05 -7.23 -5.76
N ALA A 87 -13.14 -7.69 -5.18
CA ALA A 87 -13.11 -8.73 -4.15
C ALA A 87 -12.41 -9.99 -4.63
N GLY A 88 -11.49 -10.51 -3.81
CA GLY A 88 -10.79 -11.77 -4.07
C GLY A 88 -9.71 -11.70 -5.16
N ARG A 89 -9.47 -10.54 -5.73
CA ARG A 89 -8.49 -10.35 -6.82
C ARG A 89 -7.26 -9.63 -6.29
N THR A 90 -6.08 -10.18 -6.56
CA THR A 90 -4.83 -9.49 -6.25
C THR A 90 -4.55 -8.42 -7.30
N VAL A 91 -4.41 -7.18 -6.84
CA VAL A 91 -3.98 -6.06 -7.67
C VAL A 91 -2.52 -5.78 -7.35
N GLU A 92 -1.68 -5.84 -8.36
CA GLU A 92 -0.24 -5.70 -8.19
C GLU A 92 0.21 -4.28 -8.56
N LEU A 93 0.90 -3.64 -7.62
CA LEU A 93 1.62 -2.39 -7.85
C LEU A 93 3.08 -2.76 -8.12
N LYS A 94 3.54 -2.47 -9.33
CA LYS A 94 4.89 -2.87 -9.78
C LYS A 94 5.49 -1.83 -10.72
N PRO A 95 6.81 -1.82 -10.89
CA PRO A 95 7.45 -0.94 -11.87
C PRO A 95 6.82 -1.11 -13.26
N GLY A 96 6.49 0.01 -13.88
CA GLY A 96 5.80 0.02 -15.18
C GLY A 96 4.27 -0.09 -15.09
N GLY A 97 3.71 -0.27 -13.90
CA GLY A 97 2.28 -0.32 -13.66
C GLY A 97 1.83 0.67 -12.61
N TYR A 98 0.78 0.33 -11.87
CA TYR A 98 0.36 1.13 -10.72
C TYR A 98 1.47 1.20 -9.67
N HIS A 99 1.55 2.31 -8.97
CA HIS A 99 2.49 2.48 -7.86
C HIS A 99 2.06 3.60 -6.92
N VAL A 100 2.61 3.57 -5.71
CA VAL A 100 2.53 4.69 -4.78
C VAL A 100 3.77 5.53 -5.02
N MET A 101 3.58 6.78 -5.40
CA MET A 101 4.67 7.71 -5.68
C MET A 101 4.98 8.54 -4.45
N LEU A 102 6.21 8.42 -3.97
CA LEU A 102 6.74 9.20 -2.84
C LEU A 102 7.53 10.36 -3.42
N MET A 103 7.05 11.57 -3.23
CA MET A 103 7.64 12.79 -3.80
C MET A 103 8.05 13.74 -2.69
N ASP A 104 8.88 14.70 -3.06
CA ASP A 104 9.43 15.65 -2.11
C ASP A 104 10.10 14.92 -0.92
N LEU A 105 11.01 14.01 -1.25
CA LEU A 105 11.73 13.21 -0.27
C LEU A 105 12.58 14.09 0.63
N LYS A 106 12.50 13.87 1.93
CA LYS A 106 13.22 14.64 2.94
C LYS A 106 14.71 14.30 2.99
N SER A 107 15.05 13.08 2.59
CA SER A 107 16.43 12.58 2.55
C SER A 107 16.52 11.43 1.55
N PRO A 108 17.74 11.07 1.09
CA PRO A 108 17.92 9.89 0.25
C PRO A 108 17.42 8.61 0.93
N ILE A 109 16.89 7.71 0.13
CA ILE A 109 16.36 6.42 0.59
C ILE A 109 17.38 5.34 0.22
N ALA A 110 18.01 4.74 1.21
CA ALA A 110 19.07 3.77 1.02
C ALA A 110 18.58 2.34 1.19
N GLU A 111 19.16 1.44 0.43
CA GLU A 111 18.95 0.00 0.58
C GLU A 111 19.18 -0.44 2.02
N GLY A 112 18.34 -1.33 2.52
CA GLY A 112 18.39 -1.82 3.90
C GLY A 112 17.58 -0.99 4.89
N GLN A 113 17.12 0.18 4.51
CA GLN A 113 16.17 0.95 5.32
C GLN A 113 14.76 0.36 5.23
N GLU A 114 13.90 0.74 6.17
CA GLU A 114 12.47 0.48 6.11
C GLU A 114 11.72 1.81 6.03
N VAL A 115 10.74 1.87 5.13
CA VAL A 115 9.90 3.04 4.95
C VAL A 115 8.50 2.75 5.47
N PRO A 116 8.03 3.47 6.50
CA PRO A 116 6.66 3.32 6.93
C PRO A 116 5.70 3.93 5.91
N LEU A 117 4.69 3.15 5.54
CA LEU A 117 3.63 3.57 4.63
C LEU A 117 2.30 3.38 5.33
N THR A 118 1.46 4.40 5.29
CA THR A 118 0.06 4.30 5.71
C THR A 118 -0.81 4.29 4.47
N LEU A 119 -1.57 3.22 4.29
CA LEU A 119 -2.47 3.03 3.16
C LEU A 119 -3.90 3.16 3.67
N VAL A 120 -4.71 3.98 3.01
CA VAL A 120 -6.11 4.18 3.38
C VAL A 120 -6.99 3.57 2.30
N PHE A 121 -7.81 2.62 2.70
CA PHE A 121 -8.76 1.93 1.83
C PHE A 121 -10.18 2.37 2.18
N GLU A 122 -11.00 2.58 1.17
CA GLU A 122 -12.42 2.84 1.32
C GLU A 122 -13.20 1.62 0.87
N HIS A 123 -14.10 1.13 1.73
CA HIS A 123 -14.97 0.00 1.46
C HIS A 123 -16.28 0.41 0.82
N ALA A 124 -17.07 -0.54 0.35
CA ALA A 124 -18.34 -0.28 -0.35
C ALA A 124 -19.35 0.51 0.52
N ASP A 125 -19.30 0.37 1.83
CA ASP A 125 -20.10 1.12 2.80
C ASP A 125 -19.54 2.52 3.12
N ARG A 126 -18.50 2.95 2.40
CA ARG A 126 -17.74 4.19 2.59
C ARG A 126 -16.93 4.28 3.87
N LYS A 127 -16.87 3.23 4.66
CA LYS A 127 -15.97 3.16 5.80
C LYS A 127 -14.54 3.03 5.33
N ARG A 128 -13.62 3.68 6.05
CA ARG A 128 -12.20 3.66 5.73
C ARG A 128 -11.43 2.78 6.69
N GLU A 129 -10.46 2.10 6.15
CA GLU A 129 -9.51 1.25 6.87
C GLU A 129 -8.11 1.76 6.59
N SER A 130 -7.33 2.01 7.63
CA SER A 130 -5.92 2.39 7.51
C SER A 130 -5.05 1.19 7.85
N VAL A 131 -4.10 0.91 6.98
CA VAL A 131 -3.11 -0.16 7.16
C VAL A 131 -1.73 0.45 7.13
N VAL A 132 -0.96 0.23 8.20
CA VAL A 132 0.44 0.68 8.27
C VAL A 132 1.33 -0.50 7.96
N VAL A 133 2.23 -0.32 7.01
CA VAL A 133 3.24 -1.32 6.66
C VAL A 133 4.63 -0.71 6.71
N LYS A 134 5.64 -1.53 6.98
CA LYS A 134 7.05 -1.14 6.90
C LYS A 134 7.62 -1.78 5.64
N ALA A 135 7.88 -0.97 4.63
CA ALA A 135 8.36 -1.44 3.35
C ALA A 135 9.89 -1.44 3.32
N PRO A 136 10.53 -2.59 3.13
CA PRO A 136 11.97 -2.63 2.96
C PRO A 136 12.39 -1.90 1.69
N VAL A 137 13.52 -1.24 1.74
CA VAL A 137 14.09 -0.54 0.59
C VAL A 137 15.00 -1.51 -0.17
N ARG A 138 14.71 -1.67 -1.45
CA ARG A 138 15.53 -2.50 -2.37
C ARG A 138 16.42 -1.62 -3.22
N GLY A 139 17.64 -2.11 -3.46
CA GLY A 139 18.61 -1.43 -4.28
C GLY A 139 18.19 -1.24 -5.72
N LEU A 140 18.84 -0.30 -6.39
CA LEU A 140 18.64 -0.06 -7.80
C LEU A 140 19.03 -1.30 -8.61
N GLY A 141 18.11 -1.82 -9.40
CA GLY A 141 18.32 -3.01 -10.21
C GLY A 141 17.83 -4.32 -9.59
N GLU A 142 17.59 -4.41 -8.29
CA GLU A 142 17.08 -5.64 -7.67
C GLU A 142 15.73 -6.08 -8.21
N ALA A 143 14.89 -5.15 -8.62
CA ALA A 143 13.60 -5.46 -9.21
C ALA A 143 13.71 -6.18 -10.56
N ALA A 144 14.85 -6.09 -11.25
CA ALA A 144 15.11 -6.77 -12.49
C ALA A 144 15.66 -8.18 -12.29
N ASP A 145 16.23 -8.48 -11.13
CA ASP A 145 16.93 -9.74 -10.87
C ASP A 145 16.01 -10.93 -10.62
N HIS A 146 14.77 -10.69 -10.30
CA HIS A 146 13.79 -11.77 -10.08
C HIS A 146 13.43 -12.56 -11.35
N HIS A 147 13.85 -12.08 -12.51
CA HIS A 147 13.59 -12.74 -13.79
C HIS A 147 14.84 -13.38 -14.41
N HIS A 148 15.98 -13.26 -13.79
CA HIS A 148 17.23 -13.77 -14.31
C HIS A 148 17.78 -14.90 -13.46
N GLY A 149 17.01 -15.99 -13.38
CA GLY A 149 17.46 -17.23 -12.74
C GLY A 149 18.47 -18.05 -13.56
N HIS A 150 19.05 -17.49 -14.58
CA HIS A 150 19.99 -18.22 -15.45
C HIS A 150 21.41 -17.87 -15.14
N LYS A 151 22.10 -18.84 -14.59
CA LYS A 151 23.55 -18.85 -14.48
C LYS A 151 24.13 -19.56 -15.70
N HIS A 152 24.95 -18.90 -16.44
CA HIS A 152 25.75 -19.51 -17.48
C HIS A 152 27.03 -20.08 -16.89
#